data_d6c294aedd6ee9661d5d0ef916db3a18
#
_entry.id   d6c294aedd6ee9661d5d0ef916db3a18
#
_cell.length_a   1.000
_cell.length_b   1.000
_cell.length_c   1.000
_cell.angle_alpha   90.00
_cell.angle_beta   90.00
_cell.angle_gamma   90.00
#
_symmetry.space_group_name_H-M   'P 1'
#
loop_
_entity.id
_entity.type
_entity.pdbx_description
1 polymer ?
#
loop_
_entity_poly.entity_id
_entity_poly.type
_entity_poly.pdbx_seq_one_letter_code
_entity_poly.pdbx_strand_id
1 'polypeptide(L)'
;MAGDLMNAATVLKIGQRVEFYLEDDDIRYTSRIEDITADRLIVAMPVDEKRRPIIPAAGEQLYGLAVGEACRYRFFSVFKGKARDPIPVWMITKPE
;
A
#
# COMPACT_ATOMS: atom_id res chain seq x y z
N MET A 1 0.12 -10.01 -22.79
CA MET A 1 1.11 -10.21 -22.63
C MET A 1 1.79 -10.45 -21.38
N ALA A 2 2.98 -10.57 -21.37
CA ALA A 2 3.69 -10.91 -20.18
C ALA A 2 3.50 -9.93 -19.08
N GLY A 3 3.42 -8.67 -19.40
CA GLY A 3 3.17 -7.67 -18.38
C GLY A 3 1.88 -7.88 -17.66
N ASP A 4 0.92 -8.44 -18.34
CA ASP A 4 -0.37 -8.68 -17.70
C ASP A 4 -0.32 -9.81 -16.72
N LEU A 5 0.68 -10.66 -16.83
CA LEU A 5 0.82 -11.80 -15.97
C LEU A 5 1.74 -11.55 -14.80
N MET A 6 2.38 -10.39 -14.74
CA MET A 6 3.20 -10.05 -13.60
C MET A 6 2.31 -9.77 -12.41
N ASN A 7 2.59 -10.39 -11.30
CA ASN A 7 1.87 -10.00 -10.10
C ASN A 7 2.48 -8.71 -9.56
N ALA A 8 1.71 -8.01 -8.73
CA ALA A 8 2.13 -6.72 -8.23
C ALA A 8 3.43 -6.80 -7.41
N ALA A 9 3.68 -7.94 -6.77
CA ALA A 9 4.85 -8.07 -5.92
C ALA A 9 6.16 -7.94 -6.71
N THR A 10 6.15 -8.27 -8.00
CA THR A 10 7.38 -8.18 -8.80
C THR A 10 7.67 -6.77 -9.29
N VAL A 11 6.70 -5.86 -9.20
CA VAL A 11 6.90 -4.48 -9.66
C VAL A 11 6.95 -3.48 -8.52
N LEU A 12 6.75 -3.92 -7.28
CA LEU A 12 6.78 -3.03 -6.13
C LEU A 12 8.21 -2.86 -5.65
N LYS A 13 8.57 -1.64 -5.32
CA LYS A 13 9.93 -1.30 -4.91
C LYS A 13 9.91 -0.36 -3.72
N ILE A 14 10.95 -0.45 -2.89
CA ILE A 14 11.14 0.48 -1.78
C ILE A 14 11.27 1.89 -2.35
N GLY A 15 10.59 2.83 -1.74
CA GLY A 15 10.56 4.21 -2.18
C GLY A 15 9.45 4.54 -3.16
N GLN A 16 8.75 3.54 -3.65
CA GLN A 16 7.70 3.74 -4.64
C GLN A 16 6.46 4.35 -4.00
N ARG A 17 5.84 5.29 -4.72
CA ARG A 17 4.59 5.89 -4.29
C ARG A 17 3.45 4.89 -4.46
N VAL A 18 2.58 4.83 -3.47
CA VAL A 18 1.37 4.02 -3.54
C VAL A 18 0.20 4.84 -3.05
N GLU A 19 -0.98 4.51 -3.54
CA GLU A 19 -2.23 5.10 -3.11
C GLU A 19 -3.13 4.01 -2.59
N PHE A 20 -3.90 4.30 -1.55
CA PHE A 20 -4.81 3.33 -0.97
C PHE A 20 -6.22 3.87 -0.91
N TYR A 21 -7.17 2.98 -1.08
CA TYR A 21 -8.59 3.25 -0.93
C TYR A 21 -9.17 2.19 -0.01
N LEU A 22 -9.96 2.62 0.94
CA LEU A 22 -10.67 1.71 1.81
C LEU A 22 -11.97 1.30 1.14
N GLU A 23 -12.52 0.18 1.57
CA GLU A 23 -13.67 -0.41 0.91
C GLU A 23 -14.89 0.50 0.89
N ASP A 24 -15.10 1.27 1.94
CA ASP A 24 -16.34 2.01 2.15
C ASP A 24 -16.28 3.47 1.76
N ASP A 25 -15.19 3.96 1.22
CA ASP A 25 -15.13 5.37 0.83
C ASP A 25 -14.26 5.55 -0.41
N ASP A 26 -14.33 6.75 -0.99
CA ASP A 26 -13.54 7.05 -2.17
C ASP A 26 -12.42 8.00 -1.84
N ILE A 27 -12.03 8.12 -0.60
CA ILE A 27 -10.94 8.99 -0.21
C ILE A 27 -9.63 8.34 -0.61
N ARG A 28 -8.77 9.10 -1.26
CA ARG A 28 -7.46 8.64 -1.66
C ARG A 28 -6.46 8.93 -0.55
N TYR A 29 -5.78 7.90 -0.09
CA TYR A 29 -4.71 8.02 0.88
C TYR A 29 -3.40 7.75 0.17
N THR A 30 -2.41 8.62 0.35
CA THR A 30 -1.13 8.48 -0.33
C THR A 30 -0.07 8.03 0.66
N SER A 31 0.86 7.22 0.17
CA SER A 31 1.91 6.65 0.97
C SER A 31 3.12 6.32 0.09
N ARG A 32 4.10 5.69 0.69
CA ARG A 32 5.30 5.24 -0.01
C ARG A 32 5.75 3.94 0.64
N ILE A 33 6.27 3.03 -0.17
CA ILE A 33 6.78 1.77 0.34
C ILE A 33 8.09 2.04 1.08
N GLU A 34 8.13 1.66 2.36
CA GLU A 34 9.32 1.85 3.19
C GLU A 34 10.15 0.59 3.27
N ASP A 35 9.52 -0.58 3.21
CA ASP A 35 10.23 -1.84 3.25
C ASP A 35 9.37 -2.95 2.66
N ILE A 36 10.00 -4.02 2.23
CA ILE A 36 9.33 -5.20 1.68
C ILE A 36 9.96 -6.42 2.34
N THR A 37 9.14 -7.18 3.05
CA THR A 37 9.62 -8.42 3.66
C THR A 37 9.07 -9.60 2.88
N ALA A 38 9.33 -10.82 3.36
CA ALA A 38 8.89 -12.02 2.65
C ALA A 38 7.37 -12.08 2.52
N ASP A 39 6.63 -11.58 3.52
CA ASP A 39 5.17 -11.70 3.53
C ASP A 39 4.44 -10.38 3.77
N ARG A 40 5.16 -9.27 3.89
CA ARG A 40 4.53 -8.00 4.20
C ARG A 40 5.09 -6.86 3.38
N LEU A 41 4.25 -5.87 3.15
CA LEU A 41 4.68 -4.55 2.72
C LEU A 41 4.61 -3.62 3.92
N ILE A 42 5.65 -2.82 4.09
CA ILE A 42 5.68 -1.80 5.11
C ILE A 42 5.58 -0.47 4.38
N VAL A 43 4.53 0.29 4.65
CA VAL A 43 4.31 1.56 3.97
C VAL A 43 4.23 2.68 5.00
N ALA A 44 4.66 3.88 4.62
CA ALA A 44 4.51 5.05 5.47
C ALA A 44 3.03 5.23 5.76
N MET A 45 2.68 5.71 6.96
CA MET A 45 1.27 5.86 7.32
C MET A 45 0.55 6.71 6.28
N PRO A 46 -0.42 6.14 5.57
CA PRO A 46 -1.10 6.88 4.51
C PRO A 46 -1.92 8.04 5.06
N VAL A 47 -1.98 9.11 4.29
CA VAL A 47 -2.71 10.31 4.68
C VAL A 47 -3.56 10.78 3.50
N ASP A 48 -4.67 11.44 3.81
CA ASP A 48 -5.55 12.01 2.78
C ASP A 48 -4.99 13.35 2.28
N GLU A 49 -5.77 14.05 1.47
CA GLU A 49 -5.33 15.32 0.90
C GLU A 49 -5.07 16.40 1.95
N LYS A 50 -5.70 16.29 3.10
CA LYS A 50 -5.51 17.22 4.20
C LYS A 50 -4.48 16.71 5.20
N ARG A 51 -3.73 15.69 4.81
CA ARG A 51 -2.68 15.05 5.62
C ARG A 51 -3.21 14.43 6.90
N ARG A 52 -4.45 13.96 6.86
CA ARG A 52 -5.05 13.27 7.99
C ARG A 52 -4.87 11.78 7.83
N PRO A 53 -4.27 11.12 8.81
CA PRO A 53 -4.12 9.67 8.75
C PRO A 53 -5.43 8.98 9.13
N ILE A 54 -5.54 7.72 8.70
CA ILE A 54 -6.61 6.85 9.15
C ILE A 54 -5.99 5.53 9.55
N ILE A 55 -6.59 4.87 10.51
CA ILE A 55 -6.12 3.57 10.95
C ILE A 55 -7.26 2.58 10.76
N PRO A 56 -7.14 1.69 9.78
CA PRO A 56 -8.18 0.68 9.55
C PRO A 56 -8.23 -0.33 10.68
N ALA A 57 -9.28 -1.10 10.73
CA ALA A 57 -9.34 -2.23 11.63
C ALA A 57 -8.45 -3.35 11.10
N ALA A 58 -7.86 -4.12 11.99
CA ALA A 58 -7.06 -5.26 11.58
C ALA A 58 -7.93 -6.21 10.75
N GLY A 59 -7.40 -6.62 9.60
CA GLY A 59 -8.12 -7.47 8.67
C GLY A 59 -8.92 -6.71 7.62
N GLU A 60 -8.98 -5.39 7.70
CA GLU A 60 -9.71 -4.60 6.71
C GLU A 60 -9.03 -4.67 5.35
N GLN A 61 -9.83 -4.82 4.31
CA GLN A 61 -9.31 -4.91 2.95
C GLN A 61 -8.98 -3.55 2.40
N LEU A 62 -7.86 -3.49 1.68
CA LEU A 62 -7.35 -2.26 1.08
C LEU A 62 -7.24 -2.45 -0.42
N TYR A 63 -7.55 -1.40 -1.15
CA TYR A 63 -7.29 -1.36 -2.59
C TYR A 63 -6.08 -0.48 -2.79
N GLY A 64 -5.05 -1.02 -3.41
CA GLY A 64 -3.81 -0.30 -3.61
C GLY A 64 -3.57 0.01 -5.07
N LEU A 65 -2.82 1.09 -5.30
CA LEU A 65 -2.42 1.51 -6.63
C LEU A 65 -0.97 1.92 -6.54
N ALA A 66 -0.09 1.12 -7.10
CA ALA A 66 1.33 1.45 -7.14
C ALA A 66 1.62 2.27 -8.38
N VAL A 67 2.32 3.38 -8.19
CA VAL A 67 2.59 4.31 -9.29
C VAL A 67 3.94 3.97 -9.89
N GLY A 68 3.94 3.42 -11.11
CA GLY A 68 5.15 3.13 -11.85
C GLY A 68 5.50 4.26 -12.79
N GLU A 69 6.59 4.09 -13.54
CA GLU A 69 7.04 5.11 -14.45
C GLU A 69 6.11 5.32 -15.62
N ALA A 70 5.58 4.24 -16.18
CA ALA A 70 4.73 4.31 -17.35
C ALA A 70 3.30 3.89 -17.11
N CYS A 71 3.01 3.29 -15.97
CA CYS A 71 1.67 2.80 -15.71
C CYS A 71 1.46 2.65 -14.21
N ARG A 72 0.25 2.31 -13.86
CA ARG A 72 -0.13 2.07 -12.48
C ARG A 72 -0.53 0.63 -12.32
N TYR A 73 -0.23 0.06 -11.16
CA TYR A 73 -0.50 -1.34 -10.87
C TYR A 73 -1.48 -1.43 -9.72
N ARG A 74 -2.61 -2.09 -9.96
CA ARG A 74 -3.61 -2.30 -8.91
C ARG A 74 -3.26 -3.53 -8.12
N PHE A 75 -3.54 -3.50 -6.84
CA PHE A 75 -3.39 -4.68 -6.00
C PHE A 75 -4.36 -4.61 -4.84
N PHE A 76 -4.62 -5.77 -4.25
CA PHE A 76 -5.42 -5.87 -3.04
C PHE A 76 -4.51 -6.26 -1.91
N SER A 77 -4.81 -5.77 -0.73
CA SER A 77 -4.03 -6.07 0.45
C SER A 77 -4.95 -6.05 1.66
N VAL A 78 -4.43 -6.46 2.80
CA VAL A 78 -5.18 -6.48 4.05
C VAL A 78 -4.33 -5.79 5.10
N PHE A 79 -4.96 -4.89 5.86
CA PHE A 79 -4.28 -4.20 6.93
C PHE A 79 -3.98 -5.18 8.07
N LYS A 80 -2.72 -5.26 8.48
CA LYS A 80 -2.29 -6.17 9.52
C LYS A 80 -1.93 -5.47 10.82
N GLY A 81 -1.62 -4.20 10.77
CA GLY A 81 -1.27 -3.47 11.97
C GLY A 81 -0.43 -2.26 11.65
N LYS A 82 -0.01 -1.58 12.70
CA LYS A 82 0.83 -0.38 12.56
C LYS A 82 2.03 -0.50 13.48
N ALA A 83 3.06 0.26 13.17
CA ALA A 83 4.26 0.37 13.99
C ALA A 83 4.76 1.80 13.94
N ARG A 84 5.67 2.16 14.82
CA ARG A 84 6.15 3.54 14.91
C ARG A 84 7.67 3.67 14.84
N ASP A 85 8.38 2.61 14.57
CA ASP A 85 9.83 2.64 14.60
C ASP A 85 10.38 2.28 13.22
N PRO A 86 11.13 3.19 12.61
CA PRO A 86 11.55 4.52 13.07
C PRO A 86 10.52 5.61 12.81
N ILE A 87 9.54 5.36 11.95
CA ILE A 87 8.48 6.31 11.64
C ILE A 87 7.15 5.58 11.70
N PRO A 88 6.01 6.30 11.76
CA PRO A 88 4.73 5.63 11.71
C PRO A 88 4.55 4.92 10.38
N VAL A 89 4.22 3.64 10.43
CA VAL A 89 4.03 2.82 9.23
C VAL A 89 2.83 1.90 9.43
N TRP A 90 2.29 1.44 8.29
CA TRP A 90 1.33 0.34 8.26
C TRP A 90 2.04 -0.91 7.79
N MET A 91 1.63 -2.02 8.38
CA MET A 91 2.02 -3.35 7.88
C MET A 91 0.82 -3.93 7.17
N ILE A 92 0.99 -4.26 5.89
CA ILE A 92 -0.09 -4.80 5.08
C ILE A 92 0.42 -6.06 4.39
N THR A 93 -0.51 -6.88 3.90
CA THR A 93 -0.12 -8.10 3.23
C THR A 93 0.56 -7.79 1.90
N LYS A 94 1.53 -8.61 1.54
CA LYS A 94 2.20 -8.49 0.28
C LYS A 94 1.28 -9.04 -0.81
N PRO A 95 1.02 -8.30 -1.88
CA PRO A 95 0.16 -8.81 -2.95
C PRO A 95 0.83 -9.96 -3.66
N GLU A 96 0.01 -10.86 -4.13
CA GLU A 96 0.49 -12.02 -4.86
C GLU A 96 0.56 -11.76 -6.34
#